data_2fcbc7917f3aa731cd7a18f48a35ddd9
#
_entry.id   2fcbc7917f3aa731cd7a18f48a35ddd9
#
_cell.length_a   1.000
_cell.length_b   1.000
_cell.length_c   1.000
_cell.angle_alpha   90.00
_cell.angle_beta   90.00
_cell.angle_gamma   90.00
#
_symmetry.space_group_name_H-M   'P 1'
#
loop_
_entity.id
_entity.type
_entity.pdbx_description
1 polymer ?
#
loop_
_entity_poly.entity_id
_entity_poly.type
_entity_poly.pdbx_seq_one_letter_code
_entity_poly.pdbx_strand_id
1 'polypeptide(L)'
;AADAMVTAANVIGNAWKIILSKPEYEQDITKRLLRIPQNTYLYKGEPSPECRNILCGHAIDCFDKYFELAHDKNGILAFASAQTHNPRKQVAKKAAAFLKKQMEGA
;
A
#
# COMPACT_ATOMS: atom_id res chain seq x y z
N ALA A 1 19.17 -8.01 5.21
CA ALA A 1 17.88 -8.42 5.81
C ALA A 1 17.19 -7.25 6.50
N ALA A 2 17.86 -6.59 7.47
CA ALA A 2 17.28 -5.39 8.10
C ALA A 2 17.06 -4.28 7.09
N ASP A 3 17.97 -4.17 6.12
CA ASP A 3 17.89 -3.15 5.08
C ASP A 3 16.74 -3.37 4.11
N ALA A 4 16.29 -4.62 3.95
CA ALA A 4 15.20 -4.95 3.03
C ALA A 4 13.89 -4.26 3.44
N MET A 5 13.60 -4.19 4.74
CA MET A 5 12.39 -3.49 5.23
C MET A 5 12.46 -1.99 4.96
N VAL A 6 13.59 -1.36 5.27
CA VAL A 6 13.79 0.07 5.05
C VAL A 6 13.68 0.40 3.56
N THR A 7 14.34 -0.42 2.72
CA THR A 7 14.30 -0.24 1.27
C THR A 7 12.87 -0.38 0.74
N ALA A 8 12.14 -1.41 1.19
CA ALA A 8 10.75 -1.63 0.77
C ALA A 8 9.87 -0.46 1.17
N ALA A 9 10.01 0.05 2.39
CA ALA A 9 9.23 1.19 2.86
C ALA A 9 9.49 2.43 2.01
N ASN A 10 10.76 2.69 1.67
CA ASN A 10 11.13 3.83 0.84
C ASN A 10 10.59 3.69 -0.59
N VAL A 11 10.69 2.50 -1.18
CA VAL A 11 10.20 2.25 -2.54
C VAL A 11 8.68 2.41 -2.58
N ILE A 12 7.98 1.78 -1.65
CA ILE A 12 6.51 1.84 -1.59
C ILE A 12 6.05 3.27 -1.34
N GLY A 13 6.66 3.95 -0.37
CA GLY A 13 6.28 5.31 -0.01
C GLY A 13 6.50 6.34 -1.10
N ASN A 14 7.40 6.05 -2.07
CA ASN A 14 7.73 6.99 -3.16
C ASN A 14 7.22 6.54 -4.52
N ALA A 15 6.58 5.37 -4.61
CA ALA A 15 6.13 4.84 -5.90
C ALA A 15 5.16 5.77 -6.62
N TRP A 16 4.33 6.52 -5.89
CA TRP A 16 3.40 7.47 -6.47
C TRP A 16 4.09 8.57 -7.28
N LYS A 17 5.32 8.92 -6.91
CA LYS A 17 6.09 9.93 -7.64
C LYS A 17 6.42 9.44 -9.04
N ILE A 18 6.76 8.16 -9.18
CA ILE A 18 7.02 7.54 -10.47
C ILE A 18 5.75 7.54 -11.32
N ILE A 19 4.63 7.18 -10.71
CA ILE A 19 3.33 7.12 -11.41
C ILE A 19 2.91 8.49 -11.92
N LEU A 20 3.05 9.54 -11.11
CA LEU A 20 2.69 10.89 -11.54
C LEU A 20 3.61 11.39 -12.66
N SER A 21 4.88 11.00 -12.63
CA SER A 21 5.84 11.38 -13.66
C SER A 21 5.69 10.53 -14.93
N LYS A 22 5.43 9.24 -14.79
CA LYS A 22 5.30 8.27 -15.88
C LYS A 22 4.10 7.37 -15.67
N PRO A 23 2.89 7.87 -16.06
CA PRO A 23 1.65 7.12 -15.81
C PRO A 23 1.61 5.72 -16.45
N GLU A 24 2.45 5.46 -17.45
CA GLU A 24 2.52 4.15 -18.10
C GLU A 24 2.94 3.04 -17.15
N TYR A 25 3.57 3.36 -16.02
CA TYR A 25 3.97 2.38 -15.02
C TYR A 25 2.92 2.11 -13.96
N GLU A 26 1.80 2.84 -13.98
CA GLU A 26 0.80 2.75 -12.91
C GLU A 26 0.26 1.34 -12.72
N GLN A 27 -0.11 0.66 -13.81
CA GLN A 27 -0.73 -0.67 -13.70
C GLN A 27 0.24 -1.69 -13.10
N ASP A 28 1.50 -1.67 -13.52
CA ASP A 28 2.50 -2.59 -13.01
C ASP A 28 2.81 -2.32 -11.54
N ILE A 29 2.97 -1.05 -11.18
CA ILE A 29 3.26 -0.67 -9.79
C ILE A 29 2.08 -1.04 -8.89
N THR A 30 0.85 -0.75 -9.32
CA THR A 30 -0.35 -1.09 -8.55
C THR A 30 -0.45 -2.59 -8.31
N LYS A 31 -0.18 -3.42 -9.33
CA LYS A 31 -0.18 -4.87 -9.16
C LYS A 31 0.78 -5.31 -8.07
N ARG A 32 1.97 -4.72 -8.05
CA ARG A 32 2.99 -5.07 -7.05
C ARG A 32 2.56 -4.64 -5.65
N LEU A 33 1.97 -3.45 -5.52
CA LEU A 33 1.48 -2.98 -4.23
C LEU A 33 0.35 -3.85 -3.70
N LEU A 34 -0.56 -4.29 -4.57
CA LEU A 34 -1.68 -5.13 -4.16
C LEU A 34 -1.24 -6.51 -3.66
N ARG A 35 -0.02 -6.93 -3.98
CA ARG A 35 0.52 -8.22 -3.54
C ARG A 35 1.20 -8.16 -2.17
N ILE A 36 1.39 -6.97 -1.60
CA ILE A 36 2.08 -6.83 -0.31
C ILE A 36 1.52 -7.78 0.76
N PRO A 37 0.20 -7.95 0.93
CA PRO A 37 -0.32 -8.86 1.96
C PRO A 37 0.08 -10.32 1.78
N GLN A 38 0.42 -10.75 0.56
CA GLN A 38 0.84 -12.12 0.30
C GLN A 38 2.36 -12.31 0.36
N ASN A 39 3.12 -11.23 0.45
CA ASN A 39 4.58 -11.31 0.49
C ASN A 39 5.07 -11.55 1.90
N THR A 40 6.25 -12.21 2.00
CA THR A 40 6.94 -12.38 3.27
C THR A 40 8.08 -11.38 3.35
N TYR A 41 8.12 -10.61 4.42
CA TYR A 41 9.19 -9.64 4.67
C TYR A 41 10.02 -10.10 5.86
N LEU A 42 11.33 -9.89 5.78
CA LEU A 42 12.25 -10.33 6.82
C LEU A 42 12.69 -9.14 7.67
N TYR A 43 12.77 -9.37 8.97
CA TYR A 43 13.39 -8.43 9.90
C TYR A 43 14.43 -9.20 10.69
N LYS A 44 15.67 -8.79 10.61
CA LYS A 44 16.81 -9.47 11.24
C LYS A 44 16.88 -10.95 10.85
N GLY A 45 16.60 -11.24 9.57
CA GLY A 45 16.68 -12.59 9.02
C GLY A 45 15.48 -13.48 9.28
N GLU A 46 14.45 -12.99 9.97
CA GLU A 46 13.26 -13.77 10.30
C GLU A 46 12.00 -13.17 9.68
N PRO A 47 11.01 -14.00 9.29
CA PRO A 47 9.75 -13.50 8.79
C PRO A 47 9.08 -12.59 9.82
N SER A 48 8.60 -11.43 9.37
CA SER A 48 7.98 -10.44 10.24
C SER A 48 6.63 -10.01 9.71
N PRO A 49 5.53 -10.54 10.27
CA PRO A 49 4.19 -10.05 9.92
C PRO A 49 4.00 -8.57 10.23
N GLU A 50 4.68 -8.05 11.25
CA GLU A 50 4.60 -6.64 11.59
C GLU A 50 5.16 -5.75 10.49
N CYS A 51 6.27 -6.15 9.86
CA CYS A 51 6.81 -5.41 8.72
C CYS A 51 5.80 -5.37 7.57
N ARG A 52 5.15 -6.50 7.29
CA ARG A 52 4.11 -6.56 6.26
C ARG A 52 2.95 -5.62 6.60
N ASN A 53 2.52 -5.60 7.86
CA ASN A 53 1.43 -4.72 8.30
C ASN A 53 1.80 -3.25 8.10
N ILE A 54 3.02 -2.86 8.45
CA ILE A 54 3.50 -1.49 8.26
C ILE A 54 3.53 -1.13 6.76
N LEU A 55 4.00 -2.05 5.92
CA LEU A 55 4.09 -1.81 4.48
C LEU A 55 2.71 -1.68 3.84
N CYS A 56 1.70 -2.40 4.34
CA CYS A 56 0.33 -2.20 3.88
C CYS A 56 -0.14 -0.77 4.14
N GLY A 57 0.24 -0.20 5.28
CA GLY A 57 -0.07 1.20 5.58
C GLY A 57 0.59 2.17 4.59
N HIS A 58 1.86 1.94 4.26
CA HIS A 58 2.56 2.74 3.25
C HIS A 58 1.90 2.62 1.88
N ALA A 59 1.42 1.42 1.53
CA ALA A 59 0.73 1.21 0.27
C ALA A 59 -0.55 2.04 0.20
N ILE A 60 -1.32 2.11 1.28
CA ILE A 60 -2.55 2.92 1.33
C ILE A 60 -2.22 4.40 1.13
N ASP A 61 -1.18 4.91 1.78
CA ASP A 61 -0.73 6.30 1.58
C ASP A 61 -0.36 6.54 0.11
N CYS A 62 0.30 5.57 -0.50
CA CYS A 62 0.69 5.66 -1.91
C CYS A 62 -0.54 5.69 -2.82
N PHE A 63 -1.49 4.77 -2.61
CA PHE A 63 -2.74 4.74 -3.38
C PHE A 63 -3.50 6.06 -3.28
N ASP A 64 -3.52 6.67 -2.10
CA ASP A 64 -4.22 7.95 -1.90
C ASP A 64 -3.65 9.06 -2.78
N LYS A 65 -2.34 9.01 -3.07
CA LYS A 65 -1.67 10.02 -3.88
C LYS A 65 -2.03 9.96 -5.36
N TYR A 66 -2.39 8.77 -5.88
CA TYR A 66 -2.66 8.62 -7.31
C TYR A 66 -3.97 7.91 -7.65
N PHE A 67 -4.85 7.75 -6.68
CA PHE A 67 -6.08 6.95 -6.85
C PHE A 67 -6.86 7.37 -8.11
N GLU A 68 -6.94 8.66 -8.39
CA GLU A 68 -7.68 9.17 -9.55
C GLU A 68 -7.13 8.65 -10.88
N LEU A 69 -5.83 8.34 -10.93
CA LEU A 69 -5.16 7.84 -12.12
C LEU A 69 -5.18 6.33 -12.22
N ALA A 70 -5.61 5.64 -11.18
CA ALA A 70 -5.54 4.18 -11.12
C ALA A 70 -6.54 3.53 -12.06
N HIS A 71 -6.12 2.49 -12.77
CA HIS A 71 -7.01 1.70 -13.62
C HIS A 71 -7.83 0.71 -12.80
N ASP A 72 -7.20 0.07 -11.81
CA ASP A 72 -7.85 -0.95 -10.98
C ASP A 72 -8.30 -0.35 -9.65
N LYS A 73 -9.20 0.62 -9.71
CA LYS A 73 -9.74 1.26 -8.50
C LYS A 73 -10.43 0.24 -7.59
N ASN A 74 -11.15 -0.71 -8.16
CA ASN A 74 -11.83 -1.74 -7.38
C ASN A 74 -10.85 -2.61 -6.60
N GLY A 75 -9.72 -2.97 -7.21
CA GLY A 75 -8.68 -3.71 -6.51
C GLY A 75 -8.09 -2.95 -5.35
N ILE A 76 -7.86 -1.65 -5.54
CA ILE A 76 -7.34 -0.78 -4.49
C ILE A 76 -8.35 -0.67 -3.34
N LEU A 77 -9.64 -0.49 -3.66
CA LEU A 77 -10.68 -0.41 -2.63
C LEU A 77 -10.82 -1.72 -1.87
N ALA A 78 -10.72 -2.85 -2.56
CA ALA A 78 -10.74 -4.17 -1.92
C ALA A 78 -9.55 -4.34 -0.98
N PHE A 79 -8.36 -3.91 -1.42
CA PHE A 79 -7.15 -3.93 -0.59
C PHE A 79 -7.38 -3.12 0.69
N ALA A 80 -7.86 -1.88 0.56
CA ALA A 80 -8.10 -1.01 1.71
C ALA A 80 -9.16 -1.60 2.65
N SER A 81 -10.21 -2.19 2.08
CA SER A 81 -11.25 -2.84 2.88
C SER A 81 -10.67 -3.96 3.74
N ALA A 82 -9.80 -4.80 3.17
CA ALA A 82 -9.13 -5.85 3.93
C ALA A 82 -8.26 -5.25 5.05
N GLN A 83 -7.62 -4.12 4.81
CA GLN A 83 -6.73 -3.50 5.78
C GLN A 83 -7.47 -2.81 6.93
N THR A 84 -8.78 -2.62 6.86
CA THR A 84 -9.56 -2.14 8.02
C THR A 84 -9.51 -3.14 9.17
N HIS A 85 -9.15 -4.38 8.88
CA HIS A 85 -8.98 -5.44 9.89
C HIS A 85 -7.51 -5.67 10.26
N ASN A 86 -6.62 -4.79 9.84
CA ASN A 86 -5.19 -4.94 10.12
C ASN A 86 -4.95 -4.89 11.64
N PRO A 87 -4.11 -5.82 12.19
CA PRO A 87 -3.81 -5.82 13.63
C PRO A 87 -3.19 -4.52 14.12
N ARG A 88 -2.50 -3.79 13.24
CA ARG A 88 -1.92 -2.51 13.58
C ARG A 88 -2.98 -1.43 13.45
N LYS A 89 -3.36 -0.83 14.59
CA LYS A 89 -4.46 0.16 14.64
C LYS A 89 -4.25 1.34 13.70
N GLN A 90 -3.02 1.81 13.57
CA GLN A 90 -2.72 2.94 12.69
C GLN A 90 -3.05 2.60 11.23
N VAL A 91 -2.76 1.38 10.80
CA VAL A 91 -3.07 0.93 9.45
C VAL A 91 -4.57 0.78 9.26
N ALA A 92 -5.26 0.17 10.22
CA ALA A 92 -6.71 -0.01 10.16
C ALA A 92 -7.43 1.34 10.06
N LYS A 93 -7.02 2.32 10.85
CA LYS A 93 -7.59 3.67 10.80
C LYS A 93 -7.33 4.36 9.47
N LYS A 94 -6.12 4.22 8.96
CA LYS A 94 -5.72 4.78 7.67
C LYS A 94 -6.56 4.19 6.55
N ALA A 95 -6.76 2.88 6.56
CA ALA A 95 -7.58 2.20 5.57
C ALA A 95 -9.04 2.68 5.61
N ALA A 96 -9.61 2.78 6.82
CA ALA A 96 -10.98 3.26 6.98
C ALA A 96 -11.13 4.71 6.49
N ALA A 97 -10.18 5.58 6.81
CA ALA A 97 -10.20 6.97 6.36
C ALA A 97 -10.10 7.07 4.85
N PHE A 98 -9.24 6.25 4.24
CA PHE A 98 -9.09 6.21 2.78
C PHE A 98 -10.41 5.80 2.11
N LEU A 99 -11.04 4.73 2.60
CA LEU A 99 -12.32 4.27 2.04
C LEU A 99 -13.40 5.34 2.16
N LYS A 100 -13.51 5.97 3.32
CA LYS A 100 -14.49 7.02 3.54
C LYS A 100 -14.28 8.17 2.58
N LYS A 101 -13.05 8.61 2.40
CA LYS A 101 -12.70 9.68 1.47
C LYS A 101 -13.11 9.35 0.04
N GLN A 102 -12.84 8.11 -0.41
CA GLN A 102 -13.19 7.72 -1.78
C GLN A 102 -14.70 7.60 -1.97
N MET A 103 -15.41 7.10 -0.99
CA MET A 103 -16.86 6.98 -1.05
C MET A 103 -17.54 8.35 -1.03
N GLU A 104 -17.04 9.29 -0.24
CA GLU A 104 -17.58 10.64 -0.17
C GLU A 104 -17.23 11.46 -1.42
N GLY A 105 -16.11 11.18 -2.04
CA GLY A 105 -15.68 11.87 -3.25
C GLY A 105 -16.36 11.38 -4.52
N ALA A 106 -17.12 10.31 -4.43
CA ALA A 106 -17.86 9.78 -5.58
C ALA A 106 -19.19 10.55 -5.82
#